data_fa5b1acfa26501fc2341f669dd6af264
#
_entry.id   fa5b1acfa26501fc2341f669dd6af264
#
_cell.length_a   1.000
_cell.length_b   1.000
_cell.length_c   1.000
_cell.angle_alpha   90.00
_cell.angle_beta   90.00
_cell.angle_gamma   90.00
#
_symmetry.space_group_name_H-M   'P 1'
#
loop_
_entity.id
_entity.type
_entity.pdbx_description
1 polymer ?
#
loop_
_entity_poly.entity_id
_entity_poly.type
_entity_poly.pdbx_seq_one_letter_code
_entity_poly.pdbx_strand_id
1 'polypeptide(L)'
;MNRPGSNLESSTEPMFHQVAEGPFDHIVLEQGEIESSSNNEVKCEVKGRGGSGTPILSVIAEGTLVKKGEVLCQLDSSALDQEAKNQRIVVSSAESAVISSEAAVNKAVIARQEYLEGTFLTERKAIVSEIAVAQQSLRKAELSLESAERLAAKGTLKPLQIEAEQFSVENAKSNLESALGRLKVLDELTKAKMLVQFDADIETTRAKLESDKNTLGEEKNKLQEIQTQTKACTIIAPADGQVVYANKSSGRGGSDFIVEAGALVREQQTIFLLPDPTRMQVKAKINESRISLIREGMPVKIRVNASEYELLGRVIKVNKYAEPGNWWGSNVKEYATFIQIVEPPETIRTGMTAEVRIFVEQIDKALQIPVHAVYETKRHHFVLIRAGEKWDTREIKIGATNDKFVTVKEGIEPNDNVVLDPRNHLDKMDIPEIKEEDDRSKLVAMSNEPLPKSAATESGPQGAGGAGGAGGARGGAG
;
A
#
# COMPACT_ATOMS: atom_id res chain seq x y z
N MET A 1 -15.08 -9.56 -93.52
CA MET A 1 -13.94 -8.66 -93.16
C MET A 1 -13.43 -9.13 -91.80
N ASN A 2 -12.40 -9.96 -91.83
CA ASN A 2 -11.69 -10.46 -90.65
C ASN A 2 -10.69 -9.42 -90.22
N ARG A 3 -10.72 -9.01 -88.92
CA ARG A 3 -9.59 -8.33 -88.27
C ARG A 3 -8.77 -9.37 -87.52
N PRO A 4 -7.42 -9.43 -87.76
CA PRO A 4 -6.57 -10.26 -86.95
C PRO A 4 -6.36 -9.66 -85.55
N GLY A 5 -6.55 -10.45 -84.52
CA GLY A 5 -6.20 -10.12 -83.15
C GLY A 5 -4.67 -10.03 -83.05
N SER A 6 -4.19 -8.84 -82.68
CA SER A 6 -2.80 -8.67 -82.29
C SER A 6 -2.58 -9.18 -80.87
N ASN A 7 -1.95 -10.35 -80.78
CA ASN A 7 -1.27 -10.80 -79.58
C ASN A 7 -0.11 -9.79 -79.28
N LEU A 8 -0.31 -8.89 -78.40
CA LEU A 8 0.78 -8.15 -77.76
C LEU A 8 1.36 -9.05 -76.66
N GLU A 9 2.29 -9.91 -77.09
CA GLU A 9 3.28 -10.46 -76.14
C GLU A 9 4.14 -9.28 -75.72
N SER A 10 3.85 -8.71 -74.56
CA SER A 10 4.72 -7.76 -73.90
C SER A 10 5.92 -8.52 -73.35
N SER A 11 6.94 -8.68 -74.17
CA SER A 11 8.27 -9.09 -73.69
C SER A 11 8.85 -7.94 -72.87
N THR A 12 8.45 -7.81 -71.66
CA THR A 12 9.05 -6.89 -70.71
C THR A 12 10.44 -7.44 -70.40
N GLU A 13 11.49 -6.81 -70.88
CA GLU A 13 12.85 -7.19 -70.49
C GLU A 13 12.95 -7.13 -68.97
N PRO A 14 13.52 -8.20 -68.31
CA PRO A 14 13.61 -8.21 -66.86
C PRO A 14 14.50 -7.08 -66.35
N MET A 15 14.01 -6.33 -65.38
CA MET A 15 14.84 -5.36 -64.68
C MET A 15 15.77 -6.06 -63.71
N PHE A 16 17.01 -5.58 -63.68
CA PHE A 16 18.06 -6.15 -62.84
C PHE A 16 18.45 -5.23 -61.71
N HIS A 17 18.78 -5.81 -60.59
CA HIS A 17 19.45 -5.14 -59.50
C HIS A 17 20.81 -5.81 -59.25
N GLN A 18 21.86 -5.01 -59.21
CA GLN A 18 23.20 -5.51 -58.88
C GLN A 18 23.33 -5.64 -57.39
N VAL A 19 23.67 -6.83 -56.91
CA VAL A 19 23.88 -7.10 -55.49
C VAL A 19 25.11 -6.34 -54.99
N ALA A 20 24.89 -5.48 -54.01
CA ALA A 20 25.95 -4.71 -53.37
C ALA A 20 26.04 -5.00 -51.88
N GLU A 21 27.23 -4.97 -51.34
CA GLU A 21 27.42 -4.90 -49.90
C GLU A 21 27.20 -3.48 -49.41
N GLY A 22 26.38 -3.33 -48.37
CA GLY A 22 26.11 -2.03 -47.75
C GLY A 22 25.63 -2.16 -46.33
N PRO A 23 25.53 -1.03 -45.61
CA PRO A 23 24.95 -1.03 -44.29
C PRO A 23 23.47 -1.36 -44.36
N PHE A 24 23.03 -2.24 -43.47
CA PHE A 24 21.62 -2.64 -43.36
C PHE A 24 21.11 -2.35 -41.97
N ASP A 25 20.08 -1.52 -41.91
CA ASP A 25 19.36 -1.20 -40.68
C ASP A 25 17.96 -1.79 -40.73
N HIS A 26 17.64 -2.64 -39.80
CA HIS A 26 16.27 -3.08 -39.54
C HIS A 26 15.69 -2.18 -38.47
N ILE A 27 14.78 -1.26 -38.86
CA ILE A 27 14.21 -0.25 -38.03
C ILE A 27 12.72 -0.52 -37.87
N VAL A 28 12.24 -0.51 -36.62
CA VAL A 28 10.81 -0.47 -36.31
C VAL A 28 10.42 0.97 -36.03
N LEU A 29 9.50 1.50 -36.86
CA LEU A 29 8.95 2.85 -36.76
C LEU A 29 7.59 2.78 -36.06
N GLU A 30 7.46 3.52 -34.95
CA GLU A 30 6.22 3.57 -34.19
C GLU A 30 6.03 4.99 -33.59
N GLN A 31 4.82 5.25 -33.10
CA GLN A 31 4.52 6.49 -32.41
C GLN A 31 4.40 6.27 -30.89
N GLY A 32 4.78 7.28 -30.13
CA GLY A 32 4.67 7.28 -28.70
C GLY A 32 4.38 8.64 -28.13
N GLU A 33 4.04 8.65 -26.86
CA GLU A 33 3.81 9.86 -26.08
C GLU A 33 4.96 10.08 -25.11
N ILE A 34 5.43 11.31 -25.00
CA ILE A 34 6.47 11.68 -24.05
C ILE A 34 5.84 11.86 -22.68
N GLU A 35 6.36 11.16 -21.70
CA GLU A 35 5.97 11.25 -20.29
C GLU A 35 7.20 11.29 -19.38
N SER A 36 7.02 11.72 -18.15
CA SER A 36 8.09 11.59 -17.16
C SER A 36 8.15 10.16 -16.61
N SER A 37 9.36 9.61 -16.45
CA SER A 37 9.56 8.32 -15.82
C SER A 37 9.30 8.34 -14.30
N SER A 38 9.25 9.52 -13.69
CA SER A 38 8.98 9.75 -12.26
C SER A 38 7.86 10.78 -12.11
N ASN A 39 6.64 10.31 -11.99
CA ASN A 39 5.48 11.15 -11.70
C ASN A 39 5.18 11.06 -10.21
N ASN A 40 5.45 12.12 -9.47
CA ASN A 40 5.04 12.21 -8.08
C ASN A 40 3.59 12.67 -8.01
N GLU A 41 2.70 11.78 -7.56
CA GLU A 41 1.30 12.11 -7.35
C GLU A 41 1.11 12.83 -6.02
N VAL A 42 0.50 14.01 -6.07
CA VAL A 42 0.10 14.77 -4.88
C VAL A 42 -1.38 14.54 -4.62
N LYS A 43 -1.68 13.87 -3.50
CA LYS A 43 -3.03 13.48 -3.11
C LYS A 43 -3.52 14.32 -1.93
N CYS A 44 -4.82 14.48 -1.85
CA CYS A 44 -5.46 15.05 -0.67
C CYS A 44 -5.44 14.05 0.48
N GLU A 45 -4.80 14.40 1.60
CA GLU A 45 -4.77 13.56 2.81
C GLU A 45 -5.85 13.98 3.83
N VAL A 46 -6.62 15.04 3.53
CA VAL A 46 -7.66 15.55 4.41
C VAL A 46 -8.89 14.67 4.35
N LYS A 47 -9.34 14.16 5.49
CA LYS A 47 -10.56 13.38 5.61
C LYS A 47 -11.78 14.30 5.47
N GLY A 48 -12.54 14.10 4.41
CA GLY A 48 -13.79 14.84 4.17
C GLY A 48 -14.88 14.45 5.18
N ARG A 49 -15.58 15.44 5.72
CA ARG A 49 -16.73 15.20 6.60
C ARG A 49 -17.99 14.88 5.81
N GLY A 50 -18.67 13.82 6.17
CA GLY A 50 -19.98 13.49 5.60
C GLY A 50 -19.98 13.15 4.10
N GLY A 51 -18.82 12.78 3.51
CA GLY A 51 -18.73 12.41 2.10
C GLY A 51 -18.70 13.58 1.10
N SER A 52 -18.87 14.82 1.56
CA SER A 52 -18.63 16.04 0.78
C SER A 52 -17.15 16.41 0.88
N GLY A 53 -16.45 16.62 -0.24
CA GLY A 53 -15.04 17.00 -0.25
C GLY A 53 -14.74 18.32 0.51
N THR A 54 -13.46 18.64 0.65
CA THR A 54 -12.98 19.91 1.21
C THR A 54 -12.73 20.90 0.07
N PRO A 55 -13.23 22.15 0.14
CA PRO A 55 -13.05 23.13 -0.94
C PRO A 55 -11.59 23.64 -1.00
N ILE A 56 -11.14 23.92 -2.21
CA ILE A 56 -9.86 24.56 -2.51
C ILE A 56 -10.02 26.07 -2.30
N LEU A 57 -9.18 26.71 -1.47
CA LEU A 57 -9.14 28.16 -1.32
C LEU A 57 -8.23 28.83 -2.36
N SER A 58 -7.04 28.27 -2.56
CA SER A 58 -6.07 28.77 -3.53
C SER A 58 -5.26 27.62 -4.13
N VAL A 59 -4.83 27.79 -5.36
CA VAL A 59 -4.05 26.83 -6.13
C VAL A 59 -2.96 27.55 -6.91
N ILE A 60 -1.76 26.95 -6.97
CA ILE A 60 -0.68 27.45 -7.80
C ILE A 60 -0.99 27.25 -9.28
N ALA A 61 -0.55 28.15 -10.16
CA ALA A 61 -0.81 28.06 -11.60
C ALA A 61 -0.19 26.80 -12.22
N GLU A 62 -0.93 26.16 -13.13
CA GLU A 62 -0.43 25.02 -13.89
C GLU A 62 0.82 25.39 -14.71
N GLY A 63 1.77 24.47 -14.82
CA GLY A 63 3.02 24.70 -15.53
C GLY A 63 4.12 25.39 -14.72
N THR A 64 3.84 25.82 -13.47
CA THR A 64 4.84 26.44 -12.61
C THR A 64 5.88 25.39 -12.14
N LEU A 65 7.16 25.74 -12.16
CA LEU A 65 8.22 24.95 -11.58
C LEU A 65 8.26 25.18 -10.07
N VAL A 66 8.18 24.12 -9.30
CA VAL A 66 8.16 24.17 -7.83
C VAL A 66 9.28 23.33 -7.25
N LYS A 67 9.74 23.75 -6.08
CA LYS A 67 10.73 23.02 -5.27
C LYS A 67 10.04 22.23 -4.16
N LYS A 68 10.70 21.20 -3.70
CA LYS A 68 10.26 20.42 -2.54
C LYS A 68 9.97 21.32 -1.34
N GLY A 69 8.76 21.15 -0.76
CA GLY A 69 8.29 21.93 0.39
C GLY A 69 7.54 23.23 0.02
N GLU A 70 7.44 23.60 -1.25
CA GLU A 70 6.66 24.74 -1.71
C GLU A 70 5.16 24.45 -1.66
N VAL A 71 4.35 25.45 -1.33
CA VAL A 71 2.89 25.30 -1.21
C VAL A 71 2.27 25.23 -2.59
N LEU A 72 1.57 24.15 -2.88
CA LEU A 72 0.85 23.93 -4.14
C LEU A 72 -0.60 24.37 -4.07
N CYS A 73 -1.25 24.11 -2.95
CA CYS A 73 -2.67 24.34 -2.78
C CYS A 73 -3.01 24.52 -1.30
N GLN A 74 -3.97 25.37 -1.02
CA GLN A 74 -4.53 25.54 0.31
C GLN A 74 -6.01 25.15 0.28
N LEU A 75 -6.38 24.20 1.15
CA LEU A 75 -7.75 23.78 1.37
C LEU A 75 -8.37 24.57 2.52
N ASP A 76 -9.69 24.63 2.58
CA ASP A 76 -10.41 25.30 3.67
C ASP A 76 -10.29 24.48 4.98
N SER A 77 -9.57 25.05 5.94
CA SER A 77 -9.37 24.48 7.28
C SER A 77 -10.36 24.98 8.31
N SER A 78 -11.27 25.90 7.96
CA SER A 78 -12.14 26.61 8.93
C SER A 78 -12.93 25.68 9.83
N ALA A 79 -13.47 24.60 9.27
CA ALA A 79 -14.22 23.59 10.02
C ALA A 79 -13.33 22.80 10.99
N LEU A 80 -12.11 22.43 10.56
CA LEU A 80 -11.12 21.74 11.38
C LEU A 80 -10.58 22.62 12.49
N ASP A 81 -10.35 23.91 12.22
CA ASP A 81 -9.92 24.88 13.23
C ASP A 81 -10.96 25.08 14.32
N GLN A 82 -12.25 25.13 13.95
CA GLN A 82 -13.33 25.20 14.92
C GLN A 82 -13.42 23.92 15.77
N GLU A 83 -13.23 22.77 15.12
CA GLU A 83 -13.19 21.48 15.85
C GLU A 83 -12.01 21.40 16.79
N ALA A 84 -10.83 21.85 16.36
CA ALA A 84 -9.64 21.89 17.21
C ALA A 84 -9.85 22.76 18.45
N LYS A 85 -10.56 23.90 18.29
CA LYS A 85 -10.93 24.74 19.42
C LYS A 85 -11.88 24.03 20.40
N ASN A 86 -12.92 23.36 19.87
CA ASN A 86 -13.86 22.59 20.67
C ASN A 86 -13.15 21.43 21.39
N GLN A 87 -12.28 20.70 20.67
CA GLN A 87 -11.55 19.59 21.24
C GLN A 87 -10.57 20.03 22.35
N ARG A 88 -9.95 21.22 22.23
CA ARG A 88 -9.13 21.78 23.32
C ARG A 88 -9.93 21.99 24.63
N ILE A 89 -11.18 22.38 24.51
CA ILE A 89 -12.07 22.54 25.69
C ILE A 89 -12.32 21.17 26.34
N VAL A 90 -12.57 20.13 25.52
CA VAL A 90 -12.75 18.76 26.00
C VAL A 90 -11.51 18.25 26.71
N VAL A 91 -10.32 18.44 26.09
CA VAL A 91 -9.03 18.09 26.72
C VAL A 91 -8.84 18.79 28.05
N SER A 92 -9.11 20.10 28.12
CA SER A 92 -9.02 20.87 29.40
C SER A 92 -9.99 20.35 30.48
N SER A 93 -11.20 19.94 30.10
CA SER A 93 -12.15 19.29 30.99
C SER A 93 -11.64 17.95 31.52
N ALA A 94 -11.06 17.12 30.62
CA ALA A 94 -10.47 15.84 31.00
C ALA A 94 -9.23 16.00 31.89
N GLU A 95 -8.41 17.04 31.68
CA GLU A 95 -7.29 17.40 32.57
C GLU A 95 -7.78 17.77 33.97
N SER A 96 -8.87 18.55 34.06
CA SER A 96 -9.48 18.90 35.33
C SER A 96 -10.03 17.67 36.05
N ALA A 97 -10.59 16.71 35.33
CA ALA A 97 -11.06 15.44 35.90
C ALA A 97 -9.90 14.62 36.49
N VAL A 98 -8.77 14.51 35.79
CA VAL A 98 -7.57 13.83 36.29
C VAL A 98 -7.06 14.50 37.58
N ILE A 99 -6.95 15.83 37.62
CA ILE A 99 -6.53 16.57 38.82
C ILE A 99 -7.48 16.29 40.01
N SER A 100 -8.78 16.25 39.75
CA SER A 100 -9.79 15.93 40.77
C SER A 100 -9.63 14.49 41.28
N SER A 101 -9.40 13.52 40.38
CA SER A 101 -9.22 12.13 40.76
C SER A 101 -7.88 11.89 41.50
N GLU A 102 -6.82 12.62 41.14
CA GLU A 102 -5.56 12.60 41.91
C GLU A 102 -5.72 13.12 43.31
N ALA A 103 -6.48 14.21 43.48
CA ALA A 103 -6.82 14.76 44.80
C ALA A 103 -7.65 13.75 45.62
N ALA A 104 -8.59 13.02 44.98
CA ALA A 104 -9.38 12.00 45.66
C ALA A 104 -8.53 10.82 46.15
N VAL A 105 -7.56 10.33 45.32
CA VAL A 105 -6.60 9.29 45.74
C VAL A 105 -5.79 9.78 46.95
N ASN A 106 -5.24 10.98 46.89
CA ASN A 106 -4.44 11.54 47.97
C ASN A 106 -5.28 11.66 49.27
N LYS A 107 -6.52 12.11 49.14
CA LYS A 107 -7.46 12.18 50.29
C LYS A 107 -7.69 10.79 50.91
N ALA A 108 -7.92 9.76 50.10
CA ALA A 108 -8.14 8.39 50.60
C ALA A 108 -6.90 7.82 51.29
N VAL A 109 -5.71 8.10 50.75
CA VAL A 109 -4.43 7.69 51.36
C VAL A 109 -4.21 8.39 52.72
N ILE A 110 -4.47 9.70 52.80
CA ILE A 110 -4.35 10.48 54.04
C ILE A 110 -5.34 9.97 55.06
N ALA A 111 -6.59 9.68 54.70
CA ALA A 111 -7.60 9.16 55.59
C ALA A 111 -7.20 7.82 56.24
N ARG A 112 -6.59 6.93 55.42
CA ARG A 112 -6.02 5.65 55.92
C ARG A 112 -4.89 5.90 56.94
N GLN A 113 -4.01 6.85 56.65
CA GLN A 113 -2.89 7.19 57.52
C GLN A 113 -3.40 7.85 58.84
N GLU A 114 -4.34 8.78 58.76
CA GLU A 114 -4.98 9.42 59.92
C GLU A 114 -5.61 8.38 60.83
N TYR A 115 -6.30 7.39 60.29
CA TYR A 115 -6.85 6.30 61.09
C TYR A 115 -5.74 5.54 61.82
N LEU A 116 -4.70 5.13 61.14
CA LEU A 116 -3.60 4.31 61.70
C LEU A 116 -2.78 5.06 62.79
N GLU A 117 -2.45 6.32 62.52
CA GLU A 117 -1.55 7.10 63.34
C GLU A 117 -2.29 7.95 64.40
N GLY A 118 -3.56 8.25 64.15
CA GLY A 118 -4.40 9.09 65.01
C GLY A 118 -5.47 8.28 65.73
N THR A 119 -6.57 7.98 65.05
CA THR A 119 -7.81 7.45 65.68
C THR A 119 -7.57 6.09 66.36
N PHE A 120 -6.98 5.15 65.65
CA PHE A 120 -6.70 3.79 66.20
C PHE A 120 -5.77 3.83 67.40
N LEU A 121 -4.70 4.62 67.37
CA LEU A 121 -3.74 4.72 68.51
C LEU A 121 -4.37 5.38 69.70
N THR A 122 -5.24 6.38 69.50
CA THR A 122 -5.93 7.09 70.55
C THR A 122 -6.96 6.21 71.24
N GLU A 123 -7.78 5.46 70.47
CA GLU A 123 -8.74 4.51 71.00
C GLU A 123 -8.07 3.38 71.76
N ARG A 124 -6.99 2.80 71.15
CA ARG A 124 -6.19 1.74 71.78
C ARG A 124 -5.62 2.21 73.12
N LYS A 125 -5.05 3.44 73.16
CA LYS A 125 -4.49 4.01 74.39
C LYS A 125 -5.55 4.20 75.45
N ALA A 126 -6.75 4.62 75.08
CA ALA A 126 -7.89 4.79 76.04
C ALA A 126 -8.25 3.42 76.62
N ILE A 127 -8.41 2.38 75.82
CA ILE A 127 -8.74 1.04 76.32
C ILE A 127 -7.60 0.45 77.17
N VAL A 128 -6.33 0.64 76.82
CA VAL A 128 -5.18 0.21 77.62
C VAL A 128 -5.18 0.92 78.99
N SER A 129 -5.54 2.21 79.03
CA SER A 129 -5.70 2.94 80.30
C SER A 129 -6.85 2.35 81.15
N GLU A 130 -7.99 2.02 80.52
CA GLU A 130 -9.11 1.36 81.18
C GLU A 130 -8.73 -0.01 81.78
N ILE A 131 -7.97 -0.81 81.01
CA ILE A 131 -7.39 -2.11 81.44
C ILE A 131 -6.53 -1.88 82.72
N ALA A 132 -5.64 -0.87 82.71
CA ALA A 132 -4.79 -0.55 83.84
C ALA A 132 -5.62 -0.19 85.11
N VAL A 133 -6.71 0.58 84.95
CA VAL A 133 -7.63 0.90 86.02
C VAL A 133 -8.39 -0.34 86.53
N ALA A 134 -8.86 -1.20 85.64
CA ALA A 134 -9.52 -2.46 85.96
C ALA A 134 -8.61 -3.43 86.71
N GLN A 135 -7.32 -3.58 86.26
CA GLN A 135 -6.28 -4.34 86.96
C GLN A 135 -6.03 -3.84 88.38
N GLN A 136 -5.93 -2.54 88.51
CA GLN A 136 -5.77 -1.90 89.86
C GLN A 136 -6.96 -2.19 90.75
N SER A 137 -8.19 -2.10 90.19
CA SER A 137 -9.42 -2.41 90.90
C SER A 137 -9.51 -3.85 91.37
N LEU A 138 -9.16 -4.76 90.49
CA LEU A 138 -9.08 -6.20 90.80
C LEU A 138 -8.06 -6.46 91.91
N ARG A 139 -6.85 -5.92 91.79
CA ARG A 139 -5.80 -6.03 92.82
C ARG A 139 -6.28 -5.52 94.21
N LYS A 140 -6.99 -4.37 94.22
CA LYS A 140 -7.60 -3.85 95.43
C LYS A 140 -8.63 -4.81 96.00
N ALA A 141 -9.55 -5.33 95.21
CA ALA A 141 -10.57 -6.29 95.62
C ALA A 141 -9.97 -7.60 96.16
N GLU A 142 -8.92 -8.16 95.49
CA GLU A 142 -8.17 -9.34 95.95
C GLU A 142 -7.53 -9.10 97.34
N LEU A 143 -6.84 -7.98 97.53
CA LEU A 143 -6.27 -7.62 98.81
C LEU A 143 -7.35 -7.43 99.96
N SER A 144 -8.51 -6.89 99.58
CA SER A 144 -9.67 -6.76 100.54
C SER A 144 -10.20 -8.11 100.92
N LEU A 145 -10.34 -9.07 99.96
CA LEU A 145 -10.79 -10.44 100.23
C LEU A 145 -9.76 -11.20 101.09
N GLU A 146 -8.46 -11.10 100.73
CA GLU A 146 -7.41 -11.74 101.52
C GLU A 146 -7.42 -11.19 103.00
N SER A 147 -7.63 -9.90 103.20
CA SER A 147 -7.79 -9.25 104.53
C SER A 147 -9.04 -9.78 105.27
N ALA A 148 -10.17 -9.92 104.60
CA ALA A 148 -11.43 -10.42 105.16
C ALA A 148 -11.29 -11.92 105.55
N GLU A 149 -10.65 -12.74 104.71
CA GLU A 149 -10.38 -14.12 105.02
C GLU A 149 -9.46 -14.30 106.26
N ARG A 150 -8.40 -13.49 106.38
CA ARG A 150 -7.57 -13.45 107.61
C ARG A 150 -8.35 -13.03 108.87
N LEU A 151 -9.25 -12.08 108.79
CA LEU A 151 -10.09 -11.62 109.90
C LEU A 151 -11.15 -12.69 110.29
N ALA A 152 -11.70 -13.36 109.31
CA ALA A 152 -12.62 -14.49 109.47
C ALA A 152 -11.98 -15.71 110.23
N ALA A 153 -10.74 -16.02 109.84
CA ALA A 153 -9.93 -17.05 110.50
C ALA A 153 -9.69 -16.69 111.98
N LYS A 154 -9.70 -15.46 112.36
CA LYS A 154 -9.64 -14.97 113.75
C LYS A 154 -11.01 -14.90 114.47
N GLY A 155 -12.09 -15.32 113.74
CA GLY A 155 -13.46 -15.28 114.31
C GLY A 155 -14.13 -13.94 114.46
N THR A 156 -13.59 -12.88 113.77
CA THR A 156 -14.07 -11.50 113.93
C THR A 156 -15.02 -11.07 112.82
N LEU A 157 -15.15 -11.86 111.67
CA LEU A 157 -16.00 -11.52 110.53
C LEU A 157 -17.09 -12.58 110.30
N LYS A 158 -18.27 -12.13 109.81
CA LYS A 158 -19.39 -13.05 109.47
C LYS A 158 -19.17 -13.60 108.04
N PRO A 159 -19.57 -14.87 107.78
CA PRO A 159 -19.42 -15.52 106.47
C PRO A 159 -20.02 -14.68 105.31
N LEU A 160 -21.15 -14.00 105.53
CA LEU A 160 -21.80 -13.14 104.50
C LEU A 160 -20.90 -11.99 104.05
N GLN A 161 -19.99 -11.53 104.89
CA GLN A 161 -19.07 -10.42 104.48
C GLN A 161 -17.95 -10.93 103.64
N ILE A 162 -17.49 -12.20 103.74
CA ILE A 162 -16.51 -12.81 102.80
C ILE A 162 -17.16 -12.98 101.44
N GLU A 163 -18.40 -13.46 101.41
CA GLU A 163 -19.16 -13.64 100.17
C GLU A 163 -19.31 -12.35 99.41
N ALA A 164 -19.55 -11.22 100.12
CA ALA A 164 -19.61 -9.87 99.47
C ALA A 164 -18.27 -9.45 98.84
N GLU A 165 -17.15 -9.73 99.53
CA GLU A 165 -15.82 -9.48 98.92
C GLU A 165 -15.51 -10.40 97.78
N GLN A 166 -15.95 -11.68 97.84
CA GLN A 166 -15.82 -12.61 96.67
C GLN A 166 -16.57 -12.09 95.48
N PHE A 167 -17.81 -11.58 95.66
CA PHE A 167 -18.55 -10.95 94.55
C PHE A 167 -17.87 -9.67 94.06
N SER A 168 -17.19 -8.92 94.91
CA SER A 168 -16.43 -7.75 94.52
C SER A 168 -15.25 -8.12 93.65
N VAL A 169 -14.51 -9.21 93.95
CA VAL A 169 -13.44 -9.74 93.12
C VAL A 169 -13.98 -10.24 91.78
N GLU A 170 -15.07 -11.04 91.80
CA GLU A 170 -15.74 -11.52 90.61
C GLU A 170 -16.14 -10.38 89.65
N ASN A 171 -16.77 -9.34 90.19
CA ASN A 171 -17.11 -8.15 89.38
C ASN A 171 -15.88 -7.42 88.82
N ALA A 172 -14.84 -7.24 89.66
CA ALA A 172 -13.61 -6.61 89.16
C ALA A 172 -12.90 -7.45 88.05
N LYS A 173 -12.93 -8.78 88.22
CA LYS A 173 -12.42 -9.69 87.19
C LYS A 173 -13.20 -9.67 85.88
N SER A 174 -14.54 -9.63 85.96
CA SER A 174 -15.45 -9.49 84.82
C SER A 174 -15.21 -8.17 84.05
N ASN A 175 -15.02 -7.07 84.86
CA ASN A 175 -14.69 -5.78 84.24
C ASN A 175 -13.34 -5.81 83.48
N LEU A 176 -12.31 -6.45 84.02
CA LEU A 176 -11.01 -6.61 83.40
C LEU A 176 -11.13 -7.44 82.11
N GLU A 177 -11.85 -8.54 82.21
CA GLU A 177 -12.07 -9.45 81.05
C GLU A 177 -12.83 -8.73 79.92
N SER A 178 -13.85 -7.92 80.29
CA SER A 178 -14.57 -7.10 79.33
C SER A 178 -13.66 -6.04 78.65
N ALA A 179 -12.78 -5.38 79.39
CA ALA A 179 -11.83 -4.44 78.85
C ALA A 179 -10.79 -5.10 77.94
N LEU A 180 -10.28 -6.26 78.32
CA LEU A 180 -9.38 -7.09 77.49
C LEU A 180 -10.08 -7.54 76.19
N GLY A 181 -11.34 -7.96 76.32
CA GLY A 181 -12.18 -8.33 75.18
C GLY A 181 -12.34 -7.20 74.20
N ARG A 182 -12.57 -5.98 74.69
CA ARG A 182 -12.67 -4.77 73.85
C ARG A 182 -11.34 -4.46 73.12
N LEU A 183 -10.22 -4.57 73.82
CA LEU A 183 -8.90 -4.39 73.17
C LEU A 183 -8.68 -5.40 72.04
N LYS A 184 -9.00 -6.68 72.29
CA LYS A 184 -8.89 -7.73 71.28
C LYS A 184 -9.76 -7.46 70.04
N VAL A 185 -11.03 -7.04 70.26
CA VAL A 185 -11.91 -6.67 69.16
C VAL A 185 -11.37 -5.47 68.38
N LEU A 186 -10.81 -4.46 69.07
CA LEU A 186 -10.20 -3.32 68.41
C LEU A 186 -8.98 -3.71 67.57
N ASP A 187 -8.03 -4.45 68.15
CA ASP A 187 -6.74 -4.81 67.53
C ASP A 187 -6.90 -5.84 66.40
N GLU A 188 -7.77 -6.85 66.56
CA GLU A 188 -7.90 -7.93 65.60
C GLU A 188 -9.01 -7.71 64.57
N LEU A 189 -10.18 -7.22 64.97
CA LEU A 189 -11.36 -7.16 64.10
C LEU A 189 -11.61 -5.77 63.55
N THR A 190 -11.72 -4.73 64.44
CA THR A 190 -12.06 -3.38 64.00
C THR A 190 -10.99 -2.76 63.16
N LYS A 191 -9.71 -2.93 63.54
CA LYS A 191 -8.57 -2.47 62.73
C LYS A 191 -8.55 -3.13 61.37
N ALA A 192 -8.69 -4.46 61.31
CA ALA A 192 -8.66 -5.20 60.05
C ALA A 192 -9.81 -4.77 59.13
N LYS A 193 -11.05 -4.66 59.68
CA LYS A 193 -12.21 -4.19 58.94
C LYS A 193 -11.99 -2.79 58.33
N MET A 194 -11.51 -1.82 59.16
CA MET A 194 -11.28 -0.46 58.71
C MET A 194 -10.17 -0.35 57.66
N LEU A 195 -9.09 -1.15 57.81
CA LEU A 195 -8.02 -1.22 56.80
C LEU A 195 -8.54 -1.73 55.44
N VAL A 196 -9.32 -2.82 55.47
CA VAL A 196 -9.91 -3.35 54.20
C VAL A 196 -10.79 -2.32 53.54
N GLN A 197 -11.57 -1.54 54.33
CA GLN A 197 -12.42 -0.49 53.81
C GLN A 197 -11.58 0.63 53.17
N PHE A 198 -10.56 1.16 53.87
CA PHE A 198 -9.70 2.21 53.34
C PHE A 198 -8.88 1.72 52.09
N ASP A 199 -8.40 0.48 52.10
CA ASP A 199 -7.69 -0.10 51.00
C ASP A 199 -8.63 -0.24 49.77
N ALA A 200 -9.87 -0.66 49.95
CA ALA A 200 -10.89 -0.68 48.90
C ALA A 200 -11.21 0.72 48.35
N ASP A 201 -11.31 1.73 49.22
CA ASP A 201 -11.54 3.11 48.82
C ASP A 201 -10.35 3.66 48.02
N ILE A 202 -9.12 3.36 48.41
CA ILE A 202 -7.90 3.72 47.66
C ILE A 202 -7.90 3.04 46.31
N GLU A 203 -8.22 1.75 46.24
CA GLU A 203 -8.25 1.02 44.99
C GLU A 203 -9.30 1.55 44.01
N THR A 204 -10.50 1.83 44.48
CA THR A 204 -11.57 2.41 43.66
C THR A 204 -11.22 3.80 43.15
N THR A 205 -10.62 4.65 43.98
CA THR A 205 -10.17 5.98 43.55
C THR A 205 -9.00 5.92 42.59
N ARG A 206 -8.08 4.97 42.75
CA ARG A 206 -7.00 4.71 41.78
C ARG A 206 -7.52 4.23 40.45
N ALA A 207 -8.44 3.26 40.43
CA ALA A 207 -9.09 2.79 39.21
C ALA A 207 -9.80 3.94 38.47
N LYS A 208 -10.45 4.84 39.21
CA LYS A 208 -11.05 6.03 38.62
C LYS A 208 -10.01 6.97 38.01
N LEU A 209 -8.91 7.22 38.73
CA LEU A 209 -7.79 8.04 38.21
C LEU A 209 -7.21 7.47 36.92
N GLU A 210 -7.00 6.16 36.85
CA GLU A 210 -6.50 5.50 35.66
C GLU A 210 -7.47 5.64 34.50
N SER A 211 -8.77 5.44 34.74
CA SER A 211 -9.81 5.66 33.73
C SER A 211 -9.80 7.10 33.19
N ASP A 212 -9.70 8.10 34.10
CA ASP A 212 -9.66 9.50 33.69
C ASP A 212 -8.37 9.87 32.94
N LYS A 213 -7.24 9.27 33.30
CA LYS A 213 -5.96 9.38 32.53
C LYS A 213 -6.07 8.80 31.13
N ASN A 214 -6.69 7.64 30.99
CA ASN A 214 -6.92 7.01 29.69
C ASN A 214 -7.82 7.89 28.81
N THR A 215 -8.92 8.40 29.38
CA THR A 215 -9.81 9.33 28.67
C THR A 215 -9.06 10.59 28.23
N LEU A 216 -8.24 11.17 29.09
CA LEU A 216 -7.38 12.31 28.71
C LEU A 216 -6.44 11.98 27.58
N GLY A 217 -5.84 10.78 27.59
CA GLY A 217 -4.97 10.30 26.51
C GLY A 217 -5.71 10.23 25.17
N GLU A 218 -6.90 9.66 25.17
CA GLU A 218 -7.74 9.56 23.96
C GLU A 218 -8.13 10.93 23.42
N GLU A 219 -8.56 11.86 24.30
CA GLU A 219 -8.95 13.20 23.87
C GLU A 219 -7.75 14.03 23.35
N LYS A 220 -6.55 13.84 23.91
CA LYS A 220 -5.30 14.41 23.37
C LYS A 220 -4.96 13.85 22.01
N ASN A 221 -5.10 12.54 21.80
CA ASN A 221 -4.87 11.90 20.50
C ASN A 221 -5.83 12.44 19.43
N LYS A 222 -7.11 12.59 19.74
CA LYS A 222 -8.10 13.22 18.85
C LYS A 222 -7.69 14.64 18.49
N LEU A 223 -7.27 15.44 19.47
CA LEU A 223 -6.78 16.80 19.20
C LEU A 223 -5.57 16.80 18.26
N GLN A 224 -4.64 15.89 18.48
CA GLN A 224 -3.47 15.75 17.61
C GLN A 224 -3.86 15.32 16.18
N GLU A 225 -4.81 14.42 16.04
CA GLU A 225 -5.34 14.02 14.72
C GLU A 225 -5.95 15.22 13.99
N ILE A 226 -6.82 16.00 14.66
CA ILE A 226 -7.42 17.20 14.08
C ILE A 226 -6.34 18.21 13.67
N GLN A 227 -5.32 18.42 14.48
CA GLN A 227 -4.22 19.33 14.15
C GLN A 227 -3.40 18.82 12.95
N THR A 228 -3.21 17.52 12.82
CA THR A 228 -2.53 16.91 11.67
C THR A 228 -3.36 17.11 10.40
N GLN A 229 -4.68 16.90 10.48
CA GLN A 229 -5.61 17.17 9.37
C GLN A 229 -5.62 18.66 8.98
N THR A 230 -5.59 19.55 9.95
CA THR A 230 -5.50 21.00 9.68
C THR A 230 -4.20 21.37 8.95
N LYS A 231 -3.08 20.76 9.33
CA LYS A 231 -1.81 20.94 8.63
C LYS A 231 -1.84 20.37 7.20
N ALA A 232 -2.49 19.22 7.03
CA ALA A 232 -2.68 18.58 5.72
C ALA A 232 -3.56 19.41 4.77
N CYS A 233 -4.32 20.40 5.26
CA CYS A 233 -5.03 21.36 4.41
C CYS A 233 -4.06 22.26 3.61
N THR A 234 -2.82 22.39 4.04
CA THR A 234 -1.76 23.05 3.25
C THR A 234 -0.99 21.97 2.50
N ILE A 235 -1.27 21.81 1.22
CA ILE A 235 -0.65 20.79 0.37
C ILE A 235 0.66 21.35 -0.16
N ILE A 236 1.75 20.63 0.13
CA ILE A 236 3.12 21.01 -0.26
C ILE A 236 3.69 20.03 -1.28
N ALA A 237 4.65 20.48 -2.08
CA ALA A 237 5.34 19.67 -3.05
C ALA A 237 6.26 18.63 -2.37
N PRO A 238 6.08 17.32 -2.63
CA PRO A 238 6.94 16.26 -2.06
C PRO A 238 8.32 16.20 -2.73
N ALA A 239 8.44 16.71 -3.95
CA ALA A 239 9.67 16.73 -4.74
C ALA A 239 9.67 17.96 -5.67
N ASP A 240 10.84 18.24 -6.26
CA ASP A 240 10.96 19.23 -7.32
C ASP A 240 10.23 18.75 -8.59
N GLY A 241 9.60 19.63 -9.32
CA GLY A 241 8.89 19.26 -10.55
C GLY A 241 8.08 20.41 -11.14
N GLN A 242 7.45 20.13 -12.26
CA GLN A 242 6.50 21.05 -12.88
C GLN A 242 5.07 20.69 -12.46
N VAL A 243 4.26 21.65 -12.07
CA VAL A 243 2.88 21.42 -11.64
C VAL A 243 2.00 21.08 -12.85
N VAL A 244 1.36 19.91 -12.82
CA VAL A 244 0.33 19.51 -13.79
C VAL A 244 -0.94 19.18 -13.02
N TYR A 245 -2.06 19.73 -13.44
CA TYR A 245 -3.35 19.48 -12.80
C TYR A 245 -3.87 18.07 -13.15
N ALA A 246 -4.30 17.34 -12.14
CA ALA A 246 -4.89 16.01 -12.31
C ALA A 246 -6.39 16.10 -12.61
N ASN A 247 -6.76 16.89 -13.65
CA ASN A 247 -8.13 17.02 -14.10
C ASN A 247 -8.68 15.67 -14.58
N LYS A 248 -9.86 15.27 -14.10
CA LYS A 248 -10.52 14.04 -14.52
C LYS A 248 -11.84 14.36 -15.19
N SER A 249 -11.95 14.00 -16.46
CA SER A 249 -13.21 14.04 -17.19
C SER A 249 -13.97 12.71 -16.97
N SER A 250 -15.20 12.81 -16.52
CA SER A 250 -16.07 11.64 -16.30
C SER A 250 -16.85 11.35 -17.58
N GLY A 251 -16.36 10.42 -18.39
CA GLY A 251 -16.97 10.02 -19.67
C GLY A 251 -18.37 9.40 -19.58
N ARG A 252 -18.99 9.30 -18.40
CA ARG A 252 -20.32 8.68 -18.18
C ARG A 252 -21.16 9.44 -17.16
N GLY A 253 -21.39 10.73 -17.39
CA GLY A 253 -22.42 11.50 -16.65
C GLY A 253 -22.08 11.83 -15.18
N GLY A 254 -20.83 11.64 -14.75
CA GLY A 254 -20.32 12.17 -13.50
C GLY A 254 -19.83 13.61 -13.68
N SER A 255 -19.78 14.41 -12.61
CA SER A 255 -19.19 15.75 -12.66
C SER A 255 -17.69 15.65 -12.94
N ASP A 256 -17.22 16.39 -13.93
CA ASP A 256 -15.80 16.55 -14.20
C ASP A 256 -15.14 17.23 -12.99
N PHE A 257 -13.98 16.70 -12.60
CA PHE A 257 -13.17 17.32 -11.57
C PHE A 257 -12.10 18.19 -12.25
N ILE A 258 -12.21 19.48 -12.03
CA ILE A 258 -11.25 20.49 -12.49
C ILE A 258 -10.61 21.11 -11.25
N VAL A 259 -9.28 21.21 -11.27
CA VAL A 259 -8.50 21.81 -10.18
C VAL A 259 -8.59 23.32 -10.28
N GLU A 260 -9.49 23.92 -9.48
CA GLU A 260 -9.71 25.37 -9.41
C GLU A 260 -10.13 25.80 -8.01
N ALA A 261 -10.05 27.08 -7.72
CA ALA A 261 -10.54 27.62 -6.45
C ALA A 261 -12.06 27.39 -6.33
N GLY A 262 -12.50 26.82 -5.19
CA GLY A 262 -13.89 26.41 -4.94
C GLY A 262 -14.20 24.97 -5.29
N ALA A 263 -13.34 24.26 -6.02
CA ALA A 263 -13.52 22.83 -6.30
C ALA A 263 -13.44 21.99 -5.02
N LEU A 264 -14.29 20.94 -4.94
CA LEU A 264 -14.34 20.04 -3.80
C LEU A 264 -13.40 18.85 -4.02
N VAL A 265 -12.45 18.67 -3.13
CA VAL A 265 -11.47 17.55 -3.16
C VAL A 265 -11.81 16.54 -2.10
N ARG A 266 -11.75 15.25 -2.45
CA ARG A 266 -11.99 14.12 -1.53
C ARG A 266 -10.66 13.55 -1.01
N GLU A 267 -10.75 12.82 0.09
CA GLU A 267 -9.62 12.06 0.62
C GLU A 267 -9.05 11.11 -0.45
N GLN A 268 -7.73 10.98 -0.51
CA GLN A 268 -6.97 10.16 -1.47
C GLN A 268 -7.15 10.56 -2.95
N GLN A 269 -7.80 11.67 -3.22
CA GLN A 269 -7.93 12.18 -4.59
C GLN A 269 -6.63 12.85 -5.02
N THR A 270 -6.10 12.44 -6.18
CA THR A 270 -4.94 13.08 -6.80
C THR A 270 -5.36 14.47 -7.31
N ILE A 271 -4.64 15.51 -6.89
CA ILE A 271 -4.88 16.89 -7.27
C ILE A 271 -3.83 17.34 -8.28
N PHE A 272 -2.56 17.01 -8.03
CA PHE A 272 -1.45 17.38 -8.90
C PHE A 272 -0.61 16.17 -9.27
N LEU A 273 0.01 16.27 -10.43
CA LEU A 273 1.12 15.44 -10.85
C LEU A 273 2.35 16.35 -10.93
N LEU A 274 3.45 15.89 -10.38
CA LEU A 274 4.74 16.57 -10.46
C LEU A 274 5.70 15.70 -11.28
N PRO A 275 5.66 15.77 -12.63
CA PRO A 275 6.64 15.11 -13.47
C PRO A 275 8.03 15.74 -13.26
N ASP A 276 9.04 14.88 -13.22
CA ASP A 276 10.43 15.29 -13.19
C ASP A 276 10.90 15.59 -14.64
N PRO A 277 11.21 16.84 -14.98
CA PRO A 277 11.62 17.20 -16.34
C PRO A 277 13.00 16.65 -16.73
N THR A 278 13.80 16.22 -15.77
CA THR A 278 15.14 15.65 -16.02
C THR A 278 15.09 14.18 -16.40
N ARG A 279 13.97 13.50 -16.17
CA ARG A 279 13.78 12.07 -16.39
C ARG A 279 12.60 11.79 -17.31
N MET A 280 12.80 12.09 -18.59
CA MET A 280 11.78 11.90 -19.60
C MET A 280 11.93 10.55 -20.30
N GLN A 281 10.80 9.96 -20.66
CA GLN A 281 10.70 8.72 -21.42
C GLN A 281 9.61 8.85 -22.50
N VAL A 282 9.70 8.00 -23.51
CA VAL A 282 8.64 7.84 -24.49
C VAL A 282 7.93 6.52 -24.22
N LYS A 283 6.62 6.60 -24.03
CA LYS A 283 5.73 5.43 -24.02
C LYS A 283 5.27 5.17 -25.44
N ALA A 284 5.96 4.26 -26.15
CA ALA A 284 5.61 3.85 -27.50
C ALA A 284 4.60 2.70 -27.48
N LYS A 285 3.64 2.74 -28.42
CA LYS A 285 2.65 1.68 -28.63
C LYS A 285 3.07 0.81 -29.81
N ILE A 286 3.48 -0.39 -29.53
CA ILE A 286 4.03 -1.32 -30.52
C ILE A 286 3.02 -2.40 -30.85
N ASN A 287 2.82 -2.63 -32.15
CA ASN A 287 1.91 -3.65 -32.64
C ASN A 287 2.40 -5.07 -32.28
N GLU A 288 1.45 -6.01 -32.06
CA GLU A 288 1.70 -7.43 -31.77
C GLU A 288 2.63 -8.08 -32.79
N SER A 289 2.56 -7.72 -34.07
CA SER A 289 3.40 -8.29 -35.12
C SER A 289 4.88 -7.92 -35.00
N ARG A 290 5.21 -6.81 -34.36
CA ARG A 290 6.57 -6.26 -34.26
C ARG A 290 7.19 -6.40 -32.88
N ILE A 291 6.37 -6.63 -31.84
CA ILE A 291 6.85 -6.68 -30.46
C ILE A 291 7.88 -7.79 -30.20
N SER A 292 7.79 -8.90 -30.94
CA SER A 292 8.73 -10.03 -30.84
C SER A 292 10.16 -9.67 -31.23
N LEU A 293 10.33 -8.60 -32.02
CA LEU A 293 11.63 -8.11 -32.51
C LEU A 293 12.31 -7.21 -31.49
N ILE A 294 11.55 -6.61 -30.56
CA ILE A 294 12.05 -5.56 -29.67
C ILE A 294 12.52 -6.16 -28.35
N ARG A 295 13.69 -5.74 -27.91
CA ARG A 295 14.32 -6.16 -26.66
C ARG A 295 14.78 -4.95 -25.86
N GLU A 296 14.87 -5.12 -24.55
CA GLU A 296 15.45 -4.12 -23.65
C GLU A 296 16.92 -3.86 -24.02
N GLY A 297 17.32 -2.60 -23.92
CA GLY A 297 18.69 -2.15 -24.27
C GLY A 297 18.87 -1.67 -25.70
N MET A 298 17.92 -1.88 -26.62
CA MET A 298 18.03 -1.45 -28.01
C MET A 298 18.15 0.07 -28.13
N PRO A 299 19.02 0.59 -29.02
CA PRO A 299 19.14 2.01 -29.30
C PRO A 299 17.92 2.51 -30.09
N VAL A 300 17.52 3.75 -29.79
CA VAL A 300 16.36 4.38 -30.42
C VAL A 300 16.69 5.81 -30.78
N LYS A 301 16.29 6.23 -31.99
CA LYS A 301 16.20 7.65 -32.36
C LYS A 301 14.77 8.11 -32.19
N ILE A 302 14.61 9.25 -31.54
CA ILE A 302 13.33 9.83 -31.19
C ILE A 302 13.21 11.17 -31.88
N ARG A 303 12.18 11.34 -32.70
CA ARG A 303 11.87 12.60 -33.34
C ARG A 303 10.60 13.16 -32.73
N VAL A 304 10.69 14.31 -32.08
CA VAL A 304 9.53 14.99 -31.52
C VAL A 304 8.82 15.77 -32.62
N ASN A 305 7.52 15.53 -32.81
CA ASN A 305 6.76 16.17 -33.91
C ASN A 305 6.75 17.69 -33.87
N ALA A 306 6.91 18.28 -32.69
CA ALA A 306 6.92 19.72 -32.46
C ALA A 306 8.31 20.39 -32.62
N SER A 307 9.37 19.59 -32.82
CA SER A 307 10.74 20.13 -32.94
C SER A 307 11.53 19.38 -34.01
N GLU A 308 12.50 20.04 -34.62
CA GLU A 308 13.37 19.47 -35.63
C GLU A 308 14.51 18.62 -35.03
N TYR A 309 14.55 18.48 -33.69
CA TYR A 309 15.64 17.76 -33.01
C TYR A 309 15.40 16.26 -33.02
N GLU A 310 16.45 15.51 -33.37
CA GLU A 310 16.52 14.08 -33.14
C GLU A 310 17.21 13.81 -31.80
N LEU A 311 16.53 13.09 -30.92
CA LEU A 311 17.02 12.70 -29.61
C LEU A 311 17.44 11.24 -29.63
N LEU A 312 18.40 10.90 -28.80
CA LEU A 312 18.81 9.53 -28.60
C LEU A 312 18.12 8.96 -27.36
N GLY A 313 17.74 7.71 -27.48
CA GLY A 313 17.12 6.96 -26.38
C GLY A 313 17.52 5.50 -26.37
N ARG A 314 17.07 4.81 -25.32
CA ARG A 314 17.25 3.38 -25.18
C ARG A 314 15.97 2.75 -24.65
N VAL A 315 15.62 1.58 -25.18
CA VAL A 315 14.52 0.75 -24.65
C VAL A 315 14.86 0.30 -23.23
N ILE A 316 14.04 0.69 -22.24
CA ILE A 316 14.23 0.30 -20.83
C ILE A 316 13.37 -0.92 -20.49
N LYS A 317 12.14 -0.94 -21.01
CA LYS A 317 11.16 -1.96 -20.65
C LYS A 317 10.19 -2.21 -21.78
N VAL A 318 9.88 -3.48 -21.98
CA VAL A 318 8.85 -3.95 -22.91
C VAL A 318 7.76 -4.66 -22.10
N ASN A 319 6.53 -4.19 -22.15
CA ASN A 319 5.43 -4.83 -21.44
C ASN A 319 5.12 -6.19 -22.08
N LYS A 320 4.91 -7.20 -21.23
CA LYS A 320 4.57 -8.56 -21.65
C LYS A 320 3.09 -8.75 -21.99
N TYR A 321 2.25 -7.80 -21.56
CA TYR A 321 0.80 -7.84 -21.76
C TYR A 321 0.38 -6.66 -22.62
N ALA A 322 -0.57 -6.92 -23.53
CA ALA A 322 -1.15 -5.87 -24.35
C ALA A 322 -1.94 -4.87 -23.49
N GLU A 323 -1.95 -3.61 -23.89
CA GLU A 323 -2.83 -2.61 -23.28
C GLU A 323 -4.29 -2.95 -23.59
N PRO A 324 -5.20 -2.71 -22.62
CA PRO A 324 -6.63 -2.89 -22.86
C PRO A 324 -7.08 -1.94 -23.97
N GLY A 325 -7.52 -2.49 -25.08
CA GLY A 325 -8.04 -1.71 -26.21
C GLY A 325 -9.36 -1.01 -25.85
N ASN A 326 -9.67 0.10 -26.53
CA ASN A 326 -10.96 0.73 -26.44
C ASN A 326 -12.05 -0.18 -27.00
N TRP A 327 -13.16 -0.32 -26.30
CA TRP A 327 -14.33 -1.14 -26.68
C TRP A 327 -14.85 -0.91 -28.13
N TRP A 328 -14.56 0.27 -28.69
CA TRP A 328 -14.98 0.73 -30.03
C TRP A 328 -13.82 0.83 -31.02
N GLY A 329 -12.60 0.39 -30.64
CA GLY A 329 -11.39 0.53 -31.45
C GLY A 329 -11.03 -0.76 -32.21
N SER A 330 -9.99 -0.68 -33.02
CA SER A 330 -9.46 -1.79 -33.82
C SER A 330 -9.05 -2.98 -32.94
N ASN A 331 -9.24 -4.21 -33.45
CA ASN A 331 -8.80 -5.45 -32.80
C ASN A 331 -7.26 -5.61 -32.75
N VAL A 332 -6.50 -4.57 -33.03
CA VAL A 332 -5.05 -4.57 -33.02
C VAL A 332 -4.57 -4.45 -31.58
N LYS A 333 -3.85 -5.46 -31.13
CA LYS A 333 -3.22 -5.44 -29.80
C LYS A 333 -1.93 -4.64 -29.84
N GLU A 334 -1.85 -3.68 -28.92
CA GLU A 334 -0.69 -2.81 -28.75
C GLU A 334 -0.01 -3.11 -27.41
N TYR A 335 1.32 -3.08 -27.44
CA TYR A 335 2.17 -3.31 -26.26
C TYR A 335 2.91 -2.04 -25.93
N ALA A 336 2.77 -1.56 -24.69
CA ALA A 336 3.52 -0.40 -24.24
C ALA A 336 5.00 -0.75 -24.06
N THR A 337 5.84 0.03 -24.72
CA THR A 337 7.29 -0.02 -24.62
C THR A 337 7.81 1.31 -24.14
N PHE A 338 8.63 1.28 -23.09
CA PHE A 338 9.19 2.48 -22.46
C PHE A 338 10.63 2.70 -22.94
N ILE A 339 10.87 3.90 -23.44
CA ILE A 339 12.14 4.30 -24.04
C ILE A 339 12.65 5.52 -23.29
N GLN A 340 13.76 5.40 -22.59
CA GLN A 340 14.38 6.51 -21.88
C GLN A 340 15.04 7.47 -22.87
N ILE A 341 14.81 8.75 -22.70
CA ILE A 341 15.49 9.81 -23.44
C ILE A 341 16.82 10.11 -22.74
N VAL A 342 17.90 10.13 -23.52
CA VAL A 342 19.21 10.55 -23.02
C VAL A 342 19.30 12.07 -23.13
N GLU A 343 19.57 12.75 -22.02
CA GLU A 343 19.69 14.22 -21.94
C GLU A 343 18.50 14.96 -22.57
N PRO A 344 17.30 14.88 -21.96
CA PRO A 344 16.13 15.57 -22.48
C PRO A 344 16.32 17.09 -22.41
N PRO A 345 16.12 17.83 -23.51
CA PRO A 345 16.19 19.29 -23.50
C PRO A 345 14.98 19.89 -22.74
N GLU A 346 15.15 21.05 -22.12
CA GLU A 346 14.12 21.74 -21.32
C GLU A 346 12.84 22.12 -22.11
N THR A 347 12.92 22.10 -23.44
CA THR A 347 11.78 22.42 -24.31
C THR A 347 10.76 21.30 -24.45
N ILE A 348 11.10 20.09 -24.01
CA ILE A 348 10.20 18.93 -24.07
C ILE A 348 9.21 18.96 -22.92
N ARG A 349 7.95 18.71 -23.24
CA ARG A 349 6.85 18.65 -22.28
C ARG A 349 6.17 17.29 -22.31
N THR A 350 5.66 16.89 -21.18
CA THR A 350 4.78 15.71 -21.06
C THR A 350 3.53 15.88 -21.95
N GLY A 351 3.12 14.80 -22.62
CA GLY A 351 1.99 14.81 -23.55
C GLY A 351 2.35 15.12 -25.01
N MET A 352 3.62 15.44 -25.30
CA MET A 352 4.06 15.60 -26.70
C MET A 352 4.14 14.24 -27.39
N THR A 353 3.73 14.21 -28.68
CA THR A 353 3.86 13.01 -29.52
C THR A 353 5.25 12.96 -30.16
N ALA A 354 5.85 11.80 -30.13
CA ALA A 354 7.15 11.52 -30.75
C ALA A 354 7.08 10.28 -31.66
N GLU A 355 7.78 10.37 -32.78
CA GLU A 355 8.08 9.24 -33.65
C GLU A 355 9.34 8.55 -33.12
N VAL A 356 9.28 7.24 -32.90
CA VAL A 356 10.39 6.44 -32.39
C VAL A 356 10.88 5.46 -33.46
N ARG A 357 12.17 5.47 -33.70
CA ARG A 357 12.88 4.57 -34.64
C ARG A 357 13.74 3.64 -33.83
N ILE A 358 13.26 2.44 -33.60
CA ILE A 358 13.97 1.41 -32.80
C ILE A 358 14.85 0.60 -33.75
N PHE A 359 16.15 0.60 -33.50
CA PHE A 359 17.12 -0.16 -34.29
C PHE A 359 17.18 -1.57 -33.72
N VAL A 360 16.52 -2.49 -34.44
CA VAL A 360 16.44 -3.91 -34.04
C VAL A 360 17.73 -4.63 -34.39
N GLU A 361 18.25 -4.40 -35.60
CA GLU A 361 19.48 -4.99 -36.09
C GLU A 361 20.21 -3.99 -36.96
N GLN A 362 21.49 -3.83 -36.71
CA GLN A 362 22.40 -2.99 -37.49
C GLN A 362 23.56 -3.84 -37.95
N ILE A 363 23.71 -3.97 -39.28
CA ILE A 363 24.78 -4.76 -39.92
C ILE A 363 25.58 -3.82 -40.78
N ASP A 364 26.84 -3.60 -40.46
CA ASP A 364 27.71 -2.65 -41.21
C ASP A 364 27.92 -3.08 -42.65
N LYS A 365 28.02 -4.40 -42.90
CA LYS A 365 28.21 -4.99 -44.25
C LYS A 365 27.30 -6.18 -44.41
N ALA A 366 26.27 -6.04 -45.19
CA ALA A 366 25.38 -7.13 -45.58
C ALA A 366 25.16 -7.14 -47.07
N LEU A 367 25.10 -8.30 -47.66
CA LEU A 367 24.59 -8.48 -49.01
C LEU A 367 23.10 -8.27 -49.00
N GLN A 368 22.58 -7.33 -49.76
CA GLN A 368 21.17 -6.94 -49.76
C GLN A 368 20.61 -6.98 -51.17
N ILE A 369 19.37 -7.47 -51.22
CA ILE A 369 18.56 -7.46 -52.43
C ILE A 369 17.19 -6.85 -52.14
N PRO A 370 16.55 -6.19 -53.12
CA PRO A 370 15.19 -5.73 -52.95
C PRO A 370 14.22 -6.87 -52.62
N VAL A 371 13.23 -6.62 -51.75
CA VAL A 371 12.24 -7.66 -51.35
C VAL A 371 11.53 -8.24 -52.58
N HIS A 372 11.30 -7.43 -53.65
CA HIS A 372 10.64 -7.87 -54.88
C HIS A 372 11.47 -8.86 -55.70
N ALA A 373 12.78 -8.99 -55.46
CA ALA A 373 13.66 -9.90 -56.15
C ALA A 373 13.63 -11.32 -55.58
N VAL A 374 12.94 -11.53 -54.48
CA VAL A 374 12.83 -12.84 -53.80
C VAL A 374 11.52 -13.52 -54.22
N TYR A 375 11.67 -14.77 -54.71
CA TYR A 375 10.55 -15.68 -54.97
C TYR A 375 10.45 -16.70 -53.83
N GLU A 376 9.34 -16.70 -53.13
CA GLU A 376 9.07 -17.65 -52.05
C GLU A 376 8.12 -18.74 -52.51
N THR A 377 8.52 -19.97 -52.31
CA THR A 377 7.67 -21.15 -52.53
C THR A 377 7.95 -22.21 -51.46
N LYS A 378 6.91 -22.77 -50.85
CA LYS A 378 7.00 -23.84 -49.83
C LYS A 378 8.05 -23.57 -48.75
N ARG A 379 8.12 -22.32 -48.25
CA ARG A 379 9.09 -21.83 -47.24
C ARG A 379 10.54 -21.78 -47.69
N HIS A 380 10.83 -22.01 -48.98
CA HIS A 380 12.14 -21.83 -49.60
C HIS A 380 12.16 -20.52 -50.39
N HIS A 381 13.28 -19.85 -50.39
CA HIS A 381 13.44 -18.56 -51.05
C HIS A 381 14.44 -18.72 -52.21
N PHE A 382 14.01 -18.28 -53.38
CA PHE A 382 14.80 -18.38 -54.63
C PHE A 382 14.99 -17.00 -55.23
N VAL A 383 16.10 -16.84 -55.92
CA VAL A 383 16.40 -15.68 -56.74
C VAL A 383 16.77 -16.12 -58.14
N LEU A 384 16.39 -15.31 -59.14
CA LEU A 384 16.80 -15.50 -60.52
C LEU A 384 17.97 -14.57 -60.82
N ILE A 385 19.11 -15.16 -61.18
CA ILE A 385 20.35 -14.43 -61.44
C ILE A 385 20.66 -14.54 -62.94
N ARG A 386 21.13 -13.43 -63.52
CA ARG A 386 21.63 -13.43 -64.89
C ARG A 386 23.16 -13.59 -64.91
N ALA A 387 23.65 -14.74 -65.28
CA ALA A 387 25.09 -15.03 -65.49
C ALA A 387 25.43 -14.99 -66.97
N GLY A 388 25.72 -13.79 -67.49
CA GLY A 388 25.93 -13.56 -68.92
C GLY A 388 24.66 -13.73 -69.75
N GLU A 389 24.61 -14.76 -70.61
CA GLU A 389 23.39 -15.10 -71.38
C GLU A 389 22.55 -16.22 -70.76
N LYS A 390 22.99 -16.80 -69.61
CA LYS A 390 22.30 -17.89 -68.91
C LYS A 390 21.53 -17.38 -67.70
N TRP A 391 20.40 -18.04 -67.47
CA TRP A 391 19.60 -17.82 -66.25
C TRP A 391 20.01 -18.89 -65.24
N ASP A 392 20.23 -18.43 -63.99
CA ASP A 392 20.64 -19.32 -62.92
C ASP A 392 19.63 -19.06 -61.73
N THR A 393 18.97 -20.13 -61.27
CA THR A 393 18.06 -20.08 -60.14
C THR A 393 18.78 -20.61 -58.92
N ARG A 394 18.99 -19.74 -57.94
CA ARG A 394 19.67 -20.13 -56.70
C ARG A 394 18.72 -20.05 -55.52
N GLU A 395 18.80 -21.04 -54.67
CA GLU A 395 18.21 -20.99 -53.36
C GLU A 395 19.02 -20.10 -52.44
N ILE A 396 18.35 -19.20 -51.72
CA ILE A 396 18.98 -18.24 -50.78
C ILE A 396 18.50 -18.46 -49.39
N LYS A 397 19.40 -18.23 -48.42
CA LYS A 397 19.02 -18.10 -47.02
C LYS A 397 18.92 -16.64 -46.69
N ILE A 398 17.68 -16.20 -46.43
CA ILE A 398 17.41 -14.82 -46.02
C ILE A 398 17.75 -14.58 -44.55
N GLY A 399 18.16 -13.36 -44.26
CA GLY A 399 18.39 -12.88 -42.88
C GLY A 399 17.30 -11.90 -42.46
N ALA A 400 17.72 -10.74 -41.91
CA ALA A 400 16.84 -9.68 -41.58
C ALA A 400 16.22 -9.02 -42.79
N THR A 401 14.97 -8.59 -42.70
CA THR A 401 14.28 -7.90 -43.77
C THR A 401 13.74 -6.56 -43.25
N ASN A 402 13.81 -5.54 -44.07
CA ASN A 402 13.08 -4.29 -43.86
C ASN A 402 12.08 -4.09 -45.00
N ASP A 403 11.35 -2.96 -45.01
CA ASP A 403 10.28 -2.72 -46.00
C ASP A 403 10.81 -2.67 -47.46
N LYS A 404 12.11 -2.55 -47.67
CA LYS A 404 12.73 -2.35 -49.02
C LYS A 404 13.69 -3.46 -49.43
N PHE A 405 14.52 -3.94 -48.50
CA PHE A 405 15.60 -4.87 -48.75
C PHE A 405 15.56 -6.07 -47.80
N VAL A 406 16.09 -7.17 -48.27
CA VAL A 406 16.34 -8.42 -47.53
C VAL A 406 17.82 -8.68 -47.51
N THR A 407 18.37 -8.97 -46.33
CA THR A 407 19.76 -9.44 -46.23
C THR A 407 19.85 -10.91 -46.60
N VAL A 408 20.86 -11.28 -47.33
CA VAL A 408 21.12 -12.66 -47.74
C VAL A 408 22.38 -13.17 -47.07
N LYS A 409 22.26 -14.31 -46.38
CA LYS A 409 23.36 -14.95 -45.64
C LYS A 409 24.15 -15.91 -46.54
N GLU A 410 23.46 -16.62 -47.42
CA GLU A 410 24.04 -17.63 -48.30
C GLU A 410 23.26 -17.66 -49.62
N GLY A 411 23.94 -17.94 -50.74
CA GLY A 411 23.33 -18.22 -52.05
C GLY A 411 23.56 -17.16 -53.13
N ILE A 412 24.10 -15.97 -52.78
CA ILE A 412 24.46 -14.94 -53.77
C ILE A 412 25.85 -14.37 -53.50
N GLU A 413 26.48 -13.83 -54.56
CA GLU A 413 27.80 -13.21 -54.50
C GLU A 413 27.70 -11.69 -54.78
N PRO A 414 28.67 -10.89 -54.29
CA PRO A 414 28.74 -9.50 -54.65
C PRO A 414 28.82 -9.32 -56.17
N ASN A 415 28.11 -8.34 -56.72
CA ASN A 415 27.96 -8.03 -58.14
C ASN A 415 27.11 -9.01 -58.98
N ASP A 416 26.44 -9.99 -58.39
CA ASP A 416 25.41 -10.74 -59.09
C ASP A 416 24.27 -9.83 -59.54
N ASN A 417 23.72 -10.09 -60.75
CA ASN A 417 22.58 -9.35 -61.28
C ASN A 417 21.28 -10.12 -61.02
N VAL A 418 20.52 -9.70 -60.00
CA VAL A 418 19.27 -10.35 -59.59
C VAL A 418 18.08 -9.71 -60.31
N VAL A 419 17.15 -10.51 -60.77
CA VAL A 419 15.90 -10.03 -61.41
C VAL A 419 14.93 -9.49 -60.35
N LEU A 420 14.39 -8.27 -60.57
CA LEU A 420 13.51 -7.61 -59.61
C LEU A 420 12.11 -8.22 -59.53
N ASP A 421 11.64 -8.92 -60.52
CA ASP A 421 10.29 -9.49 -60.56
C ASP A 421 10.30 -10.91 -61.05
N PRO A 422 10.87 -11.87 -60.30
CA PRO A 422 11.01 -13.25 -60.74
C PRO A 422 9.67 -13.96 -61.01
N ARG A 423 8.56 -13.46 -60.38
CA ARG A 423 7.22 -14.01 -60.62
C ARG A 423 6.73 -13.86 -62.05
N ASN A 424 7.17 -12.82 -62.75
CA ASN A 424 6.81 -12.59 -64.15
C ASN A 424 7.70 -13.40 -65.15
N HIS A 425 8.73 -14.09 -64.62
CA HIS A 425 9.74 -14.82 -65.42
C HIS A 425 9.93 -16.27 -64.92
N LEU A 426 8.84 -16.89 -64.37
CA LEU A 426 8.87 -18.27 -63.89
C LEU A 426 9.26 -19.28 -64.96
N ASP A 427 9.02 -18.96 -66.23
CA ASP A 427 9.46 -19.72 -67.39
C ASP A 427 11.00 -19.88 -67.49
N LYS A 428 11.73 -18.99 -66.83
CA LYS A 428 13.22 -18.97 -66.81
C LYS A 428 13.78 -19.51 -65.50
N MET A 429 12.94 -19.87 -64.54
CA MET A 429 13.35 -20.39 -63.25
C MET A 429 13.29 -21.93 -63.26
N ASP A 430 14.40 -22.54 -62.90
CA ASP A 430 14.47 -23.97 -62.65
C ASP A 430 14.31 -24.21 -61.12
N ILE A 431 13.07 -24.44 -60.69
CA ILE A 431 12.75 -24.61 -59.28
C ILE A 431 12.72 -26.13 -58.99
N PRO A 432 13.56 -26.64 -58.07
CA PRO A 432 13.57 -28.04 -57.70
C PRO A 432 12.21 -28.47 -57.08
N GLU A 433 11.77 -29.71 -57.37
CA GLU A 433 10.58 -30.28 -56.69
C GLU A 433 10.83 -30.43 -55.19
N ILE A 434 10.28 -29.49 -54.42
CA ILE A 434 10.39 -29.50 -52.97
C ILE A 434 9.30 -30.45 -52.44
N LYS A 435 9.70 -31.52 -51.76
CA LYS A 435 8.77 -32.39 -51.02
C LYS A 435 8.18 -31.57 -49.86
N GLU A 436 6.87 -31.48 -49.82
CA GLU A 436 6.20 -30.92 -48.63
C GLU A 436 6.55 -31.78 -47.41
N GLU A 437 7.15 -31.19 -46.39
CA GLU A 437 7.17 -31.81 -45.06
C GLU A 437 5.74 -31.90 -44.57
N ASP A 438 5.19 -33.10 -44.59
CA ASP A 438 3.83 -33.36 -44.08
C ASP A 438 3.81 -33.24 -42.58
N ASP A 439 3.51 -32.02 -42.10
CA ASP A 439 3.32 -31.75 -40.68
C ASP A 439 2.14 -32.54 -40.04
N ARG A 440 1.35 -33.21 -40.93
CA ARG A 440 0.20 -34.00 -40.49
C ARG A 440 0.63 -35.23 -39.69
N SER A 441 1.78 -35.84 -40.02
CA SER A 441 2.33 -36.93 -39.23
C SER A 441 2.83 -36.50 -37.87
N LYS A 442 3.41 -35.29 -37.76
CA LYS A 442 3.80 -34.67 -36.46
C LYS A 442 2.60 -34.31 -35.59
N LEU A 443 1.54 -33.76 -36.21
CA LEU A 443 0.30 -33.42 -35.51
C LEU A 443 -0.44 -34.67 -34.98
N VAL A 444 -0.43 -35.76 -35.74
CA VAL A 444 -1.00 -37.06 -35.33
C VAL A 444 -0.18 -37.67 -34.19
N ALA A 445 1.17 -37.57 -34.24
CA ALA A 445 2.04 -38.02 -33.17
C ALA A 445 1.79 -37.21 -31.88
N MET A 446 1.64 -35.88 -31.95
CA MET A 446 1.34 -35.03 -30.82
C MET A 446 -0.07 -35.28 -30.24
N SER A 447 -1.04 -35.69 -31.07
CA SER A 447 -2.37 -36.02 -30.57
C SER A 447 -2.42 -37.31 -29.73
N ASN A 448 -1.43 -38.18 -29.91
CA ASN A 448 -1.28 -39.47 -29.21
C ASN A 448 -0.38 -39.38 -27.96
N GLU A 449 0.33 -38.24 -27.73
CA GLU A 449 1.09 -38.04 -26.52
C GLU A 449 0.15 -37.59 -25.38
N PRO A 450 0.25 -38.23 -24.20
CA PRO A 450 -0.56 -37.75 -23.04
C PRO A 450 -0.09 -36.35 -22.65
N LEU A 451 -1.06 -35.44 -22.45
CA LEU A 451 -0.81 -34.07 -21.99
C LEU A 451 0.12 -34.08 -20.79
N PRO A 452 1.15 -33.21 -20.74
CA PRO A 452 2.00 -33.09 -19.58
C PRO A 452 1.14 -32.74 -18.37
N LYS A 453 1.23 -33.59 -17.33
CA LYS A 453 0.54 -33.33 -16.06
C LYS A 453 0.97 -31.97 -15.54
N SER A 454 0.04 -31.05 -15.50
CA SER A 454 0.21 -29.77 -14.80
C SER A 454 0.76 -30.06 -13.40
N ALA A 455 1.90 -29.47 -13.06
CA ALA A 455 2.43 -29.48 -11.71
C ALA A 455 1.42 -28.76 -10.80
N ALA A 456 0.50 -29.52 -10.24
CA ALA A 456 -0.37 -29.05 -9.18
C ALA A 456 0.51 -28.82 -7.95
N THR A 457 0.60 -27.57 -7.56
CA THR A 457 1.22 -27.09 -6.33
C THR A 457 0.49 -27.74 -5.16
N GLU A 458 1.08 -28.76 -4.55
CA GLU A 458 0.69 -29.24 -3.24
C GLU A 458 1.03 -28.18 -2.19
N SER A 459 0.02 -27.51 -1.70
CA SER A 459 0.04 -26.87 -0.38
C SER A 459 -1.39 -26.76 0.14
N GLY A 460 -1.89 -27.87 0.70
CA GLY A 460 -3.08 -27.85 1.55
C GLY A 460 -2.65 -27.87 3.01
N PRO A 461 -3.19 -27.02 3.89
CA PRO A 461 -3.04 -27.19 5.32
C PRO A 461 -4.04 -28.20 5.82
N GLN A 462 -3.52 -29.19 6.55
CA GLN A 462 -4.28 -30.07 7.43
C GLN A 462 -5.03 -29.24 8.48
N GLY A 463 -6.35 -29.35 8.48
CA GLY A 463 -7.22 -28.83 9.53
C GLY A 463 -8.06 -29.96 10.08
N ALA A 464 -7.83 -30.26 11.34
CA ALA A 464 -8.44 -31.28 12.16
C ALA A 464 -9.95 -31.15 12.29
N GLY A 465 -10.58 -32.30 12.50
CA GLY A 465 -12.00 -32.51 12.59
C GLY A 465 -12.70 -31.88 13.81
N GLY A 466 -13.97 -31.81 13.72
CA GLY A 466 -14.92 -31.51 14.78
C GLY A 466 -16.31 -31.90 14.36
N ALA A 467 -16.77 -33.00 14.92
CA ALA A 467 -18.07 -33.60 14.73
C ALA A 467 -19.19 -32.79 15.38
N GLY A 468 -20.40 -32.94 14.88
CA GLY A 468 -21.58 -33.03 15.71
C GLY A 468 -22.61 -31.90 15.59
N GLY A 469 -23.81 -32.27 15.26
CA GLY A 469 -24.98 -31.58 15.76
C GLY A 469 -26.10 -31.34 14.77
N ALA A 470 -26.98 -32.29 14.69
CA ALA A 470 -28.27 -32.26 14.04
C ALA A 470 -29.28 -31.33 14.75
N GLY A 471 -30.33 -30.95 14.02
CA GLY A 471 -31.61 -30.58 14.64
C GLY A 471 -32.10 -29.20 14.26
N GLY A 472 -33.10 -29.10 13.41
CA GLY A 472 -34.49 -29.03 13.77
C GLY A 472 -35.12 -27.72 13.37
N ALA A 473 -35.79 -27.68 12.28
CA ALA A 473 -37.23 -27.46 12.06
C ALA A 473 -37.92 -26.18 12.65
N ARG A 474 -38.55 -25.47 11.74
CA ARG A 474 -39.92 -24.92 11.75
C ARG A 474 -40.28 -23.62 12.45
N GLY A 475 -40.94 -22.80 11.62
CA GLY A 475 -42.12 -22.02 11.93
C GLY A 475 -41.83 -20.56 12.24
N GLY A 476 -42.34 -19.54 11.62
CA GLY A 476 -43.65 -19.30 11.12
C GLY A 476 -44.11 -17.97 11.66
N ALA A 477 -44.48 -17.11 10.76
CA ALA A 477 -45.47 -16.06 10.91
C ALA A 477 -45.35 -15.01 11.99
N GLY A 478 -45.40 -13.78 11.56
CA GLY A 478 -45.72 -12.57 12.28
C GLY A 478 -45.14 -11.35 11.58
#